data_6e261ef98a07f0495eb192a2a3235092
#
_entry.id   6e261ef98a07f0495eb192a2a3235092
#
_cell.length_a   1.000
_cell.length_b   1.000
_cell.length_c   1.000
_cell.angle_alpha   90.00
_cell.angle_beta   90.00
_cell.angle_gamma   90.00
#
_symmetry.space_group_name_H-M   'P 1'
#
loop_
_entity.id
_entity.type
_entity.pdbx_description
1 polymer ?
#
loop_
_entity_poly.entity_id
_entity_poly.type
_entity_poly.pdbx_seq_one_letter_code
_entity_poly.pdbx_strand_id
1 'polypeptide(L)'
;MKPITAHDVASGTVKHWHDSLTKTTRSHIDYKVVIPSFDRPIELCGYTLSLLRREGVPLDRVNVFVSPSSARPGGTPEWYRYVEECKAHHFPEVHIRPGGRTLEAQMVAAMEWVGSGYMIVMSDTVRSIQTREDKPNCTTRMVPAPQGTVLALIKHGFELLKATGSTAWSVNPSHNPFQLSVHTITRKLGLLDGNLMGMFLPPNWRKMQVTSGHGLIYDVEWSASLWSHGHTFIRYQGVCCEHTYRRPGGQATLMNDVSKRRDRETQAIKACAKKYPTLVKWRSKPKASLRTMEYQFTITGPAPLVMRKFRTGTVREYSLTEQSTSAQRMARMRRRDKRRK
;
A
#
# COMPACT_ATOMS: atom_id res chain seq x y z
N MET A 1 -6.22 7.75 29.78
CA MET A 1 -6.92 7.85 28.49
C MET A 1 -7.47 6.48 28.14
N LYS A 2 -8.76 6.36 27.86
CA LYS A 2 -9.32 5.09 27.37
C LYS A 2 -8.75 4.80 25.98
N PRO A 3 -8.28 3.58 25.68
CA PRO A 3 -7.86 3.21 24.34
C PRO A 3 -9.08 3.27 23.41
N ILE A 4 -8.85 3.78 22.21
CA ILE A 4 -9.89 3.87 21.18
C ILE A 4 -10.30 2.45 20.80
N THR A 5 -11.56 2.12 20.99
CA THR A 5 -12.12 0.82 20.63
C THR A 5 -12.57 0.83 19.17
N ALA A 6 -12.69 -0.35 18.53
CA ALA A 6 -13.28 -0.47 17.20
C ALA A 6 -14.70 0.13 17.13
N HIS A 7 -15.39 0.26 18.25
CA HIS A 7 -16.69 0.90 18.36
C HIS A 7 -16.60 2.43 18.26
N ASP A 8 -15.56 3.04 18.81
CA ASP A 8 -15.34 4.50 18.71
C ASP A 8 -15.02 4.92 17.27
N VAL A 9 -14.44 4.00 16.49
CA VAL A 9 -14.20 4.16 15.04
C VAL A 9 -15.47 3.93 14.22
N ALA A 10 -16.42 3.15 14.70
CA ALA A 10 -17.62 2.75 13.95
C ALA A 10 -18.76 3.80 13.91
N SER A 11 -18.75 4.79 14.81
CA SER A 11 -19.85 5.76 14.97
C SER A 11 -19.57 7.15 14.40
N GLY A 12 -18.36 7.38 13.82
CA GLY A 12 -17.94 8.71 13.45
C GLY A 12 -17.83 8.98 11.95
N THR A 13 -17.87 10.26 11.61
CA THR A 13 -17.55 10.82 10.30
C THR A 13 -16.04 10.69 10.02
N VAL A 14 -15.60 10.90 8.77
CA VAL A 14 -14.18 10.93 8.35
C VAL A 14 -13.32 11.78 9.29
N LYS A 15 -13.84 12.90 9.79
CA LYS A 15 -13.19 13.79 10.75
C LYS A 15 -12.88 13.06 12.07
N HIS A 16 -13.82 12.31 12.62
CA HIS A 16 -13.61 11.56 13.87
C HIS A 16 -12.57 10.45 13.72
N TRP A 17 -12.50 9.80 12.57
CA TRP A 17 -11.47 8.80 12.29
C TRP A 17 -10.06 9.42 12.28
N HIS A 18 -9.89 10.55 11.59
CA HIS A 18 -8.64 11.30 11.57
C HIS A 18 -8.26 11.80 12.98
N ASP A 19 -9.21 12.38 13.71
CA ASP A 19 -9.00 12.85 15.09
C ASP A 19 -8.61 11.71 16.03
N SER A 20 -9.14 10.52 15.80
CA SER A 20 -8.78 9.32 16.54
C SER A 20 -7.33 8.91 16.28
N LEU A 21 -6.89 8.90 15.02
CA LEU A 21 -5.50 8.61 14.66
C LEU A 21 -4.54 9.63 15.27
N THR A 22 -4.87 10.91 15.25
CA THR A 22 -4.00 11.99 15.76
C THR A 22 -3.89 12.03 17.28
N LYS A 23 -4.94 11.65 18.00
CA LYS A 23 -4.94 11.61 19.47
C LYS A 23 -4.11 10.50 20.09
N THR A 24 -3.90 9.41 19.38
CA THR A 24 -3.23 8.19 19.90
C THR A 24 -1.71 8.32 19.92
N THR A 25 -1.11 9.30 19.26
CA THR A 25 0.32 9.26 18.90
C THR A 25 1.18 10.17 19.76
N ARG A 26 1.48 9.76 21.00
CA ARG A 26 2.52 10.40 21.84
C ARG A 26 3.89 9.69 21.77
N SER A 27 3.98 8.47 21.20
CA SER A 27 5.25 7.76 21.13
C SER A 27 6.11 8.28 19.99
N HIS A 28 7.35 8.64 20.27
CA HIS A 28 8.36 8.89 19.26
C HIS A 28 8.76 7.54 18.65
N ILE A 29 8.33 7.30 17.41
CA ILE A 29 8.76 6.14 16.64
C ILE A 29 9.79 6.60 15.64
N ASP A 30 10.98 6.04 15.71
CA ASP A 30 11.99 6.25 14.68
C ASP A 30 11.68 5.37 13.47
N TYR A 31 11.57 6.02 12.30
CA TYR A 31 11.27 5.34 11.02
C TYR A 31 11.99 6.02 9.87
N LYS A 32 12.21 5.28 8.82
CA LYS A 32 12.78 5.76 7.56
C LYS A 32 11.71 5.66 6.46
N VAL A 33 11.62 6.67 5.60
CA VAL A 33 10.76 6.63 4.41
C VAL A 33 11.64 6.28 3.22
N VAL A 34 11.25 5.25 2.48
CA VAL A 34 11.95 4.79 1.27
C VAL A 34 11.02 4.91 0.07
N ILE A 35 11.51 5.52 -0.99
CA ILE A 35 10.77 5.71 -2.23
C ILE A 35 11.61 5.13 -3.36
N PRO A 36 11.26 3.94 -3.87
CA PRO A 36 11.86 3.43 -5.09
C PRO A 36 11.37 4.26 -6.28
N SER A 37 12.27 4.77 -7.10
CA SER A 37 11.91 5.58 -8.27
C SER A 37 12.80 5.31 -9.46
N PHE A 38 12.25 5.41 -10.68
CA PHE A 38 12.98 5.20 -11.92
C PHE A 38 12.42 6.11 -13.02
N ASP A 39 13.28 7.01 -13.54
CA ASP A 39 12.99 7.95 -14.63
C ASP A 39 11.75 8.85 -14.40
N ARG A 40 11.54 9.30 -13.14
CA ARG A 40 10.40 10.13 -12.72
C ARG A 40 10.75 11.22 -11.70
N PRO A 41 11.83 11.99 -11.87
CA PRO A 41 12.20 13.00 -10.89
C PRO A 41 11.14 14.11 -10.74
N ILE A 42 10.51 14.54 -11.84
CA ILE A 42 9.48 15.57 -11.85
C ILE A 42 8.22 15.10 -11.12
N GLU A 43 7.75 13.89 -11.43
CA GLU A 43 6.57 13.31 -10.78
C GLU A 43 6.82 13.07 -9.29
N LEU A 44 8.00 12.61 -8.93
CA LEU A 44 8.38 12.44 -7.52
C LEU A 44 8.25 13.79 -6.77
N CYS A 45 8.87 14.84 -7.27
CA CYS A 45 8.86 16.15 -6.64
C CYS A 45 7.46 16.78 -6.65
N GLY A 46 6.78 16.76 -7.79
CA GLY A 46 5.45 17.34 -7.97
C GLY A 46 4.33 16.63 -7.24
N TYR A 47 4.49 15.33 -6.96
CA TYR A 47 3.43 14.53 -6.32
C TYR A 47 3.84 14.06 -4.93
N THR A 48 4.70 13.06 -4.83
CA THR A 48 4.95 12.35 -3.57
C THR A 48 5.68 13.20 -2.55
N LEU A 49 6.73 13.92 -2.92
CA LEU A 49 7.44 14.80 -1.98
C LEU A 49 6.58 15.99 -1.56
N SER A 50 5.83 16.59 -2.49
CA SER A 50 4.87 17.64 -2.19
C SER A 50 3.76 17.16 -1.27
N LEU A 51 3.27 15.94 -1.45
CA LEU A 51 2.32 15.32 -0.54
C LEU A 51 2.93 15.12 0.85
N LEU A 52 4.12 14.51 0.96
CA LEU A 52 4.76 14.27 2.25
C LEU A 52 5.01 15.57 3.03
N ARG A 53 5.45 16.64 2.35
CA ARG A 53 5.61 17.97 2.95
C ARG A 53 4.28 18.49 3.49
N ARG A 54 3.23 18.47 2.68
CA ARG A 54 1.88 18.91 3.07
C ARG A 54 1.31 18.11 4.24
N GLU A 55 1.60 16.82 4.30
CA GLU A 55 1.15 15.89 5.35
C GLU A 55 2.00 15.98 6.64
N GLY A 56 3.02 16.84 6.67
CA GLY A 56 3.88 17.04 7.83
C GLY A 56 4.85 15.90 8.12
N VAL A 57 5.17 15.08 7.12
CA VAL A 57 6.19 14.03 7.25
C VAL A 57 7.58 14.69 7.19
N PRO A 58 8.47 14.45 8.16
CA PRO A 58 9.82 15.01 8.15
C PRO A 58 10.61 14.55 6.91
N LEU A 59 11.03 15.50 6.07
CA LEU A 59 11.65 15.19 4.78
C LEU A 59 13.10 14.70 4.90
N ASP A 60 13.78 15.01 5.98
CA ASP A 60 15.09 14.45 6.35
C ASP A 60 15.07 12.93 6.57
N ARG A 61 13.89 12.34 6.78
CA ARG A 61 13.67 10.89 6.86
C ARG A 61 13.44 10.24 5.50
N VAL A 62 13.27 11.03 4.44
CA VAL A 62 12.92 10.54 3.10
C VAL A 62 14.17 10.19 2.31
N ASN A 63 14.21 8.96 1.81
CA ASN A 63 15.30 8.40 1.02
C ASN A 63 14.76 7.85 -0.28
N VAL A 64 15.19 8.42 -1.39
CA VAL A 64 14.78 8.02 -2.73
C VAL A 64 15.83 7.12 -3.33
N PHE A 65 15.45 5.90 -3.67
CA PHE A 65 16.35 4.91 -4.26
C PHE A 65 16.20 4.94 -5.78
N VAL A 66 17.28 5.28 -6.47
CA VAL A 66 17.32 5.44 -7.92
C VAL A 66 18.41 4.60 -8.55
N SER A 67 18.27 4.32 -9.84
CA SER A 67 19.32 3.64 -10.59
C SER A 67 20.57 4.53 -10.67
N PRO A 68 21.78 3.99 -10.46
CA PRO A 68 23.01 4.75 -10.67
C PRO A 68 23.27 5.03 -12.16
N SER A 69 22.68 4.24 -13.05
CA SER A 69 22.84 4.38 -14.50
C SER A 69 21.74 5.26 -15.12
N SER A 70 22.01 5.82 -16.29
CA SER A 70 20.97 6.51 -17.07
C SER A 70 19.88 5.56 -17.55
N ALA A 71 18.64 6.06 -17.60
CA ALA A 71 17.53 5.36 -18.24
C ALA A 71 17.72 5.21 -19.76
N ARG A 72 18.52 6.09 -20.37
CA ARG A 72 18.84 6.13 -21.82
C ARG A 72 20.34 5.93 -22.02
N PRO A 73 20.77 5.17 -23.04
CA PRO A 73 22.19 5.06 -23.39
C PRO A 73 22.81 6.45 -23.61
N GLY A 74 23.99 6.68 -23.01
CA GLY A 74 24.70 7.95 -23.13
C GLY A 74 24.08 9.16 -22.44
N GLY A 75 22.95 8.99 -21.74
CA GLY A 75 22.26 10.07 -21.03
C GLY A 75 22.88 10.40 -19.66
N THR A 76 22.45 11.49 -19.05
CA THR A 76 22.83 11.89 -17.70
C THR A 76 22.47 10.78 -16.70
N PRO A 77 23.37 10.42 -15.76
CA PRO A 77 23.04 9.49 -14.69
C PRO A 77 21.74 9.85 -13.98
N GLU A 78 20.93 8.86 -13.69
CA GLU A 78 19.59 9.09 -13.20
C GLU A 78 19.60 9.82 -11.85
N TRP A 79 20.45 9.40 -10.92
CA TRP A 79 20.57 10.02 -9.60
C TRP A 79 20.84 11.53 -9.67
N TYR A 80 21.62 12.00 -10.65
CA TYR A 80 21.94 13.41 -10.83
C TYR A 80 20.70 14.22 -11.20
N ARG A 81 19.87 13.69 -12.09
CA ARG A 81 18.57 14.31 -12.47
C ARG A 81 17.65 14.47 -11.26
N TYR A 82 17.62 13.49 -10.36
CA TYR A 82 16.84 13.58 -9.12
C TYR A 82 17.39 14.64 -8.16
N VAL A 83 18.71 14.72 -8.02
CA VAL A 83 19.32 15.77 -7.18
C VAL A 83 18.97 17.17 -7.69
N GLU A 84 19.11 17.40 -8.99
CA GLU A 84 18.80 18.70 -9.59
C GLU A 84 17.30 19.05 -9.48
N GLU A 85 16.43 18.09 -9.70
CA GLU A 85 14.99 18.30 -9.58
C GLU A 85 14.56 18.56 -8.13
N CYS A 86 15.12 17.83 -7.16
CA CYS A 86 14.86 18.08 -5.74
C CYS A 86 15.34 19.48 -5.33
N LYS A 87 16.49 19.97 -5.83
CA LYS A 87 16.94 21.33 -5.59
C LYS A 87 15.98 22.36 -6.20
N ALA A 88 15.59 22.17 -7.47
CA ALA A 88 14.68 23.08 -8.19
C ALA A 88 13.31 23.21 -7.49
N HIS A 89 12.84 22.15 -6.87
CA HIS A 89 11.57 22.10 -6.13
C HIS A 89 11.70 22.36 -4.62
N HIS A 90 12.85 22.81 -4.16
CA HIS A 90 13.13 23.13 -2.75
C HIS A 90 12.94 21.95 -1.78
N PHE A 91 13.51 20.79 -2.11
CA PHE A 91 13.56 19.59 -1.28
C PHE A 91 15.01 19.22 -0.90
N PRO A 92 15.84 20.12 -0.31
CA PRO A 92 17.23 19.85 -0.03
C PRO A 92 17.45 18.76 1.03
N GLU A 93 16.44 18.52 1.89
CA GLU A 93 16.51 17.53 2.97
C GLU A 93 16.36 16.09 2.49
N VAL A 94 15.85 15.88 1.27
CA VAL A 94 15.60 14.55 0.71
C VAL A 94 16.90 13.91 0.26
N HIS A 95 17.14 12.68 0.68
CA HIS A 95 18.34 11.92 0.36
C HIS A 95 18.15 11.08 -0.90
N ILE A 96 18.95 11.33 -1.93
CA ILE A 96 19.00 10.48 -3.13
C ILE A 96 20.06 9.40 -2.91
N ARG A 97 19.67 8.13 -3.04
CA ARG A 97 20.52 6.98 -2.75
C ARG A 97 20.66 6.05 -3.96
N PRO A 98 21.79 5.38 -4.11
CA PRO A 98 21.94 4.37 -5.13
C PRO A 98 21.02 3.19 -4.85
N GLY A 99 20.25 2.80 -5.87
CA GLY A 99 19.40 1.63 -5.90
C GLY A 99 19.74 0.73 -7.09
N GLY A 100 18.86 -0.21 -7.37
CA GLY A 100 18.97 -1.03 -8.57
C GLY A 100 18.16 -0.48 -9.74
N ARG A 101 18.31 -1.12 -10.91
CA ARG A 101 17.58 -0.73 -12.11
C ARG A 101 16.11 -1.20 -12.11
N THR A 102 15.79 -2.19 -11.30
CA THR A 102 14.44 -2.72 -11.15
C THR A 102 13.85 -2.33 -9.81
N LEU A 103 12.52 -2.31 -9.69
CA LEU A 103 11.84 -2.05 -8.42
C LEU A 103 12.33 -3.01 -7.32
N GLU A 104 12.47 -4.30 -7.64
CA GLU A 104 12.97 -5.31 -6.71
C GLU A 104 14.38 -4.96 -6.21
N ALA A 105 15.31 -4.62 -7.12
CA ALA A 105 16.67 -4.27 -6.74
C ALA A 105 16.73 -2.97 -5.91
N GLN A 106 15.86 -1.98 -6.20
CA GLN A 106 15.73 -0.77 -5.40
C GLN A 106 15.20 -1.08 -4.00
N MET A 107 14.21 -1.98 -3.89
CA MET A 107 13.67 -2.39 -2.60
C MET A 107 14.67 -3.19 -1.77
N VAL A 108 15.47 -4.06 -2.40
CA VAL A 108 16.56 -4.77 -1.71
C VAL A 108 17.59 -3.77 -1.18
N ALA A 109 18.04 -2.82 -2.00
CA ALA A 109 18.97 -1.77 -1.59
C ALA A 109 18.40 -0.92 -0.45
N ALA A 110 17.11 -0.59 -0.49
CA ALA A 110 16.43 0.15 0.57
C ALA A 110 16.40 -0.65 1.89
N MET A 111 16.04 -1.94 1.83
CA MET A 111 16.02 -2.79 3.01
C MET A 111 17.43 -3.02 3.60
N GLU A 112 18.46 -3.16 2.76
CA GLU A 112 19.85 -3.26 3.20
C GLU A 112 20.32 -1.98 3.90
N TRP A 113 19.97 -0.84 3.33
CA TRP A 113 20.29 0.45 3.93
C TRP A 113 19.56 0.69 5.25
N VAL A 114 18.28 0.30 5.36
CA VAL A 114 17.51 0.37 6.62
C VAL A 114 18.12 -0.56 7.68
N GLY A 115 18.57 -1.76 7.27
CA GLY A 115 19.13 -2.80 8.13
C GLY A 115 18.08 -3.47 8.98
N SER A 116 17.58 -2.79 10.01
CA SER A 116 16.47 -3.24 10.85
C SER A 116 15.69 -2.03 11.38
N GLY A 117 14.45 -2.22 11.78
CA GLY A 117 13.59 -1.15 12.32
C GLY A 117 12.37 -0.84 11.45
N TYR A 118 11.78 0.33 11.68
CA TYR A 118 10.56 0.73 10.99
C TYR A 118 10.85 1.43 9.68
N MET A 119 10.17 0.98 8.63
CA MET A 119 10.30 1.49 7.27
C MET A 119 8.93 1.80 6.69
N ILE A 120 8.80 2.96 6.05
CA ILE A 120 7.69 3.30 5.17
C ILE A 120 8.16 3.10 3.75
N VAL A 121 7.35 2.40 2.95
CA VAL A 121 7.52 2.33 1.49
C VAL A 121 6.43 3.16 0.86
N MET A 122 6.80 4.02 -0.08
CA MET A 122 5.86 4.85 -0.82
C MET A 122 6.22 4.91 -2.30
N SER A 123 5.21 4.89 -3.17
CA SER A 123 5.44 5.06 -4.61
C SER A 123 5.77 6.52 -4.94
N ASP A 124 6.56 6.73 -5.99
CA ASP A 124 6.97 8.04 -6.50
C ASP A 124 5.85 8.84 -7.19
N THR A 125 4.67 8.27 -7.36
CA THR A 125 3.54 8.88 -8.10
C THR A 125 2.28 9.10 -7.26
N VAL A 126 2.37 9.04 -5.95
CA VAL A 126 1.23 9.27 -5.06
C VAL A 126 0.91 10.76 -4.98
N ARG A 127 -0.30 11.12 -5.35
CA ARG A 127 -0.78 12.52 -5.40
C ARG A 127 -1.52 12.94 -4.14
N SER A 128 -2.35 12.05 -3.65
CA SER A 128 -3.17 12.29 -2.46
C SER A 128 -3.53 10.99 -1.76
N ILE A 129 -3.91 11.11 -0.51
CA ILE A 129 -4.63 10.05 0.19
C ILE A 129 -6.12 10.37 0.07
N GLN A 130 -6.89 9.36 -0.29
CA GLN A 130 -8.33 9.48 -0.45
C GLN A 130 -9.08 8.59 0.51
N THR A 131 -10.28 9.01 0.83
CA THR A 131 -11.25 8.26 1.62
C THR A 131 -12.60 8.30 0.95
N ARG A 132 -13.54 7.51 1.47
CA ARG A 132 -14.91 7.45 1.01
C ARG A 132 -15.77 8.44 1.78
N GLU A 133 -16.60 9.18 1.07
CA GLU A 133 -17.71 9.95 1.61
C GLU A 133 -19.04 9.33 1.16
N ASP A 134 -19.92 9.05 2.12
CA ASP A 134 -21.29 8.63 1.87
C ASP A 134 -22.22 9.84 1.96
N LYS A 135 -22.86 10.19 0.86
CA LYS A 135 -23.85 11.28 0.83
C LYS A 135 -25.24 10.79 1.23
N PRO A 136 -26.10 11.67 1.77
CA PRO A 136 -27.47 11.33 2.17
C PRO A 136 -28.29 10.65 1.07
N ASN A 137 -28.03 10.98 -0.20
CA ASN A 137 -28.74 10.43 -1.37
C ASN A 137 -28.19 9.09 -1.86
N CYS A 138 -27.51 8.31 -1.01
CA CYS A 138 -26.90 7.01 -1.35
C CYS A 138 -25.82 7.06 -2.44
N THR A 139 -25.32 8.24 -2.79
CA THR A 139 -24.17 8.38 -3.67
C THR A 139 -22.89 8.33 -2.86
N THR A 140 -21.97 7.48 -3.30
CA THR A 140 -20.68 7.30 -2.67
C THR A 140 -19.60 7.86 -3.58
N ARG A 141 -18.71 8.68 -3.06
CA ARG A 141 -17.59 9.24 -3.83
C ARG A 141 -16.28 9.15 -3.08
N MET A 142 -15.18 9.21 -3.83
CA MET A 142 -13.86 9.43 -3.27
C MET A 142 -13.67 10.91 -2.98
N VAL A 143 -13.08 11.21 -1.83
CA VAL A 143 -12.71 12.57 -1.42
C VAL A 143 -11.29 12.54 -0.84
N PRO A 144 -10.54 13.65 -0.96
CA PRO A 144 -9.26 13.77 -0.26
C PRO A 144 -9.44 13.55 1.25
N ALA A 145 -8.55 12.77 1.83
CA ALA A 145 -8.49 12.63 3.29
C ALA A 145 -8.03 13.95 3.93
N PRO A 146 -8.39 14.21 5.19
CA PRO A 146 -7.90 15.39 5.91
C PRO A 146 -6.37 15.48 5.91
N GLN A 147 -5.84 16.70 5.88
CA GLN A 147 -4.40 16.93 5.97
C GLN A 147 -3.82 16.34 7.26
N GLY A 148 -2.60 15.80 7.18
CA GLY A 148 -1.94 15.09 8.28
C GLY A 148 -2.31 13.60 8.36
N THR A 149 -3.18 13.09 7.47
CA THR A 149 -3.58 11.68 7.46
C THR A 149 -2.39 10.75 7.23
N VAL A 150 -1.43 11.09 6.36
CA VAL A 150 -0.24 10.24 6.12
C VAL A 150 0.57 10.09 7.39
N LEU A 151 0.89 11.19 8.07
CA LEU A 151 1.66 11.16 9.30
C LEU A 151 0.92 10.41 10.41
N ALA A 152 -0.40 10.58 10.51
CA ALA A 152 -1.24 9.85 11.45
C ALA A 152 -1.25 8.34 11.18
N LEU A 153 -1.37 7.93 9.90
CA LEU A 153 -1.29 6.52 9.49
C LEU A 153 0.06 5.90 9.83
N ILE A 154 1.16 6.62 9.58
CA ILE A 154 2.53 6.16 9.90
C ILE A 154 2.64 5.86 11.40
N LYS A 155 2.29 6.83 12.23
CA LYS A 155 2.38 6.69 13.69
C LYS A 155 1.48 5.56 14.21
N HIS A 156 0.19 5.63 13.91
CA HIS A 156 -0.78 4.64 14.36
C HIS A 156 -0.50 3.24 13.79
N GLY A 157 -0.08 3.14 12.52
CA GLY A 157 0.27 1.87 11.89
C GLY A 157 1.41 1.16 12.63
N PHE A 158 2.46 1.87 12.98
CA PHE A 158 3.57 1.28 13.74
C PHE A 158 3.20 0.92 15.18
N GLU A 159 2.35 1.71 15.84
CA GLU A 159 1.80 1.33 17.15
C GLU A 159 0.99 0.03 17.06
N LEU A 160 0.18 -0.10 16.02
CA LEU A 160 -0.55 -1.35 15.77
C LEU A 160 0.37 -2.53 15.48
N LEU A 161 1.47 -2.34 14.73
CA LEU A 161 2.45 -3.42 14.54
C LEU A 161 3.03 -3.89 15.88
N LYS A 162 3.43 -2.95 16.75
CA LYS A 162 3.91 -3.29 18.11
C LYS A 162 2.85 -4.03 18.92
N ALA A 163 1.61 -3.52 18.91
CA ALA A 163 0.53 -4.07 19.73
C ALA A 163 0.06 -5.45 19.24
N THR A 164 0.15 -5.73 17.93
CA THR A 164 -0.40 -6.94 17.33
C THR A 164 0.64 -7.99 16.95
N GLY A 165 1.93 -7.65 17.00
CA GLY A 165 3.00 -8.50 16.46
C GLY A 165 2.93 -8.68 14.94
N SER A 166 2.19 -7.82 14.24
CA SER A 166 2.13 -7.84 12.78
C SER A 166 3.42 -7.24 12.19
N THR A 167 3.80 -7.70 11.01
CA THR A 167 5.06 -7.29 10.36
C THR A 167 4.89 -6.05 9.49
N ALA A 168 3.72 -5.87 8.88
CA ALA A 168 3.46 -4.76 7.98
C ALA A 168 2.04 -4.20 8.14
N TRP A 169 1.84 -2.98 7.67
CA TRP A 169 0.53 -2.38 7.45
C TRP A 169 0.48 -1.71 6.08
N SER A 170 -0.69 -1.58 5.50
CA SER A 170 -0.91 -0.81 4.26
C SER A 170 -2.29 -0.18 4.22
N VAL A 171 -2.50 0.69 3.23
CA VAL A 171 -3.80 1.22 2.86
C VAL A 171 -4.54 0.25 1.93
N ASN A 172 -5.79 0.54 1.60
CA ASN A 172 -6.58 -0.25 0.64
C ASN A 172 -6.05 -0.02 -0.78
N PRO A 173 -5.75 -1.06 -1.56
CA PRO A 173 -5.26 -0.92 -2.93
C PRO A 173 -6.35 -0.50 -3.93
N SER A 174 -7.61 -0.42 -3.52
CA SER A 174 -8.73 -0.11 -4.41
C SER A 174 -9.11 1.36 -4.38
N HIS A 175 -9.24 1.97 -5.57
CA HIS A 175 -9.82 3.30 -5.76
C HIS A 175 -11.34 3.27 -5.94
N ASN A 176 -11.98 2.11 -5.80
CA ASN A 176 -13.42 2.00 -5.89
C ASN A 176 -14.06 2.33 -4.53
N PRO A 177 -14.85 3.40 -4.41
CA PRO A 177 -15.45 3.79 -3.14
C PRO A 177 -16.34 2.70 -2.52
N PHE A 178 -16.93 1.83 -3.34
CA PHE A 178 -17.73 0.69 -2.85
C PHE A 178 -16.90 -0.42 -2.21
N GLN A 179 -15.58 -0.41 -2.42
CA GLN A 179 -14.64 -1.35 -1.80
C GLN A 179 -13.94 -0.78 -0.57
N LEU A 180 -14.14 0.51 -0.28
CA LEU A 180 -13.64 1.12 0.93
C LEU A 180 -14.63 0.93 2.08
N SER A 181 -14.11 0.63 3.26
CA SER A 181 -14.84 0.55 4.51
C SER A 181 -14.20 1.49 5.52
N VAL A 182 -14.75 2.69 5.67
CA VAL A 182 -14.16 3.85 6.35
C VAL A 182 -13.71 3.53 7.79
N HIS A 183 -14.37 2.59 8.45
CA HIS A 183 -14.12 2.29 9.86
C HIS A 183 -13.48 0.92 10.10
N THR A 184 -12.93 0.32 9.05
CA THR A 184 -12.42 -1.06 9.16
C THR A 184 -10.92 -1.13 9.02
N ILE A 185 -10.29 -1.73 10.03
CA ILE A 185 -8.91 -2.21 9.98
C ILE A 185 -8.98 -3.74 9.99
N THR A 186 -8.26 -4.39 9.07
CA THR A 186 -8.30 -5.85 8.94
C THR A 186 -6.91 -6.46 9.04
N ARG A 187 -6.82 -7.65 9.62
CA ARG A 187 -5.62 -8.51 9.62
C ARG A 187 -5.75 -9.70 8.67
N LYS A 188 -6.75 -9.70 7.81
CA LYS A 188 -6.94 -10.77 6.82
C LYS A 188 -5.88 -10.68 5.74
N LEU A 189 -5.48 -11.84 5.22
CA LEU A 189 -4.65 -11.90 4.03
C LEU A 189 -5.30 -11.11 2.89
N GLY A 190 -4.51 -10.28 2.26
CA GLY A 190 -4.91 -9.47 1.13
C GLY A 190 -3.67 -8.80 0.54
N LEU A 191 -3.84 -8.01 -0.49
CA LEU A 191 -2.76 -7.28 -1.10
C LEU A 191 -2.25 -6.17 -0.17
N LEU A 192 -0.94 -6.13 0.07
CA LEU A 192 -0.26 -4.96 0.61
C LEU A 192 -0.13 -3.95 -0.53
N ASP A 193 -0.64 -2.74 -0.32
CA ASP A 193 -0.55 -1.70 -1.34
C ASP A 193 0.87 -1.10 -1.35
N GLY A 194 1.62 -1.35 -2.41
CA GLY A 194 2.96 -0.80 -2.62
C GLY A 194 3.00 0.72 -2.76
N ASN A 195 1.84 1.39 -2.89
CA ASN A 195 1.79 2.85 -2.95
C ASN A 195 2.00 3.53 -1.59
N LEU A 196 1.54 2.90 -0.51
CA LEU A 196 1.82 3.33 0.86
C LEU A 196 1.68 2.13 1.81
N MET A 197 2.80 1.72 2.35
CA MET A 197 2.84 0.71 3.40
C MET A 197 3.96 0.98 4.40
N GLY A 198 3.77 0.51 5.62
CA GLY A 198 4.80 0.51 6.65
C GLY A 198 5.11 -0.90 7.09
N MET A 199 6.35 -1.15 7.46
CA MET A 199 6.76 -2.45 7.95
C MET A 199 7.84 -2.34 9.03
N PHE A 200 7.91 -3.37 9.84
CA PHE A 200 9.05 -3.61 10.72
C PHE A 200 9.97 -4.63 10.04
N LEU A 201 11.21 -4.21 9.77
CA LEU A 201 12.26 -5.09 9.28
C LEU A 201 12.97 -5.74 10.47
N PRO A 202 12.83 -7.05 10.69
CA PRO A 202 13.61 -7.74 11.71
C PRO A 202 15.08 -7.89 11.25
N PRO A 203 16.02 -8.14 12.16
CA PRO A 203 17.44 -8.31 11.79
C PRO A 203 17.70 -9.41 10.75
N ASN A 204 16.81 -10.40 10.67
CA ASN A 204 16.89 -11.50 9.71
C ASN A 204 15.97 -11.33 8.48
N TRP A 205 15.61 -10.08 8.14
CA TRP A 205 14.68 -9.75 7.06
C TRP A 205 15.03 -10.36 5.69
N ARG A 206 16.33 -10.69 5.47
CA ARG A 206 16.75 -11.37 4.23
C ARG A 206 16.04 -12.71 4.02
N LYS A 207 15.59 -13.38 5.08
CA LYS A 207 14.78 -14.59 4.98
C LYS A 207 13.37 -14.32 4.45
N MET A 208 12.93 -13.07 4.53
CA MET A 208 11.61 -12.62 4.05
C MET A 208 11.67 -12.09 2.61
N GLN A 209 12.85 -12.11 1.97
CA GLN A 209 13.01 -11.56 0.64
C GLN A 209 12.17 -12.29 -0.39
N VAL A 210 11.54 -11.50 -1.21
CA VAL A 210 10.87 -11.94 -2.42
C VAL A 210 11.85 -11.76 -3.56
N THR A 211 12.35 -12.87 -4.06
CA THR A 211 13.25 -12.90 -5.21
C THR A 211 12.53 -13.54 -6.38
N SER A 212 11.57 -12.82 -6.97
CA SER A 212 10.84 -13.36 -8.11
C SER A 212 11.58 -13.20 -9.42
N GLY A 213 12.51 -12.26 -9.49
CA GLY A 213 13.12 -11.84 -10.73
C GLY A 213 12.17 -11.15 -11.70
N HIS A 214 10.91 -11.00 -11.34
CA HIS A 214 9.87 -10.44 -12.22
C HIS A 214 9.54 -8.97 -11.94
N GLY A 215 9.68 -8.49 -10.71
CA GLY A 215 9.49 -7.09 -10.29
C GLY A 215 8.13 -6.45 -10.59
N LEU A 216 7.33 -7.05 -11.48
CA LEU A 216 6.09 -6.47 -12.01
C LEU A 216 4.87 -6.66 -11.12
N ILE A 217 4.91 -7.65 -10.24
CA ILE A 217 3.83 -8.00 -9.30
C ILE A 217 4.38 -8.06 -7.88
N TYR A 218 5.33 -7.18 -7.60
CA TYR A 218 6.07 -7.16 -6.36
C TYR A 218 5.18 -7.16 -5.12
N ASP A 219 4.12 -6.37 -5.12
CA ASP A 219 3.12 -6.27 -4.07
C ASP A 219 2.38 -7.60 -3.83
N VAL A 220 2.01 -8.30 -4.90
CA VAL A 220 1.34 -9.62 -4.83
C VAL A 220 2.27 -10.66 -4.24
N GLU A 221 3.48 -10.75 -4.79
CA GLU A 221 4.44 -11.77 -4.39
C GLU A 221 4.92 -11.51 -2.97
N TRP A 222 5.15 -10.25 -2.59
CA TRP A 222 5.53 -9.90 -1.24
C TRP A 222 4.44 -10.24 -0.24
N SER A 223 3.19 -9.90 -0.54
CA SER A 223 2.05 -10.28 0.30
C SER A 223 1.96 -11.79 0.51
N ALA A 224 2.12 -12.57 -0.55
CA ALA A 224 2.08 -14.02 -0.49
C ALA A 224 3.30 -14.61 0.27
N SER A 225 4.50 -14.06 0.03
CA SER A 225 5.73 -14.49 0.69
C SER A 225 5.67 -14.25 2.20
N LEU A 226 5.37 -13.03 2.62
CA LEU A 226 5.24 -12.69 4.04
C LEU A 226 4.24 -13.64 4.73
N TRP A 227 3.08 -13.84 4.12
CA TRP A 227 2.06 -14.70 4.70
C TRP A 227 2.49 -16.16 4.78
N SER A 228 3.17 -16.68 3.76
CA SER A 228 3.67 -18.07 3.74
C SER A 228 4.73 -18.33 4.80
N HIS A 229 5.43 -17.29 5.26
CA HIS A 229 6.40 -17.36 6.36
C HIS A 229 5.78 -17.05 7.73
N GLY A 230 4.45 -17.02 7.83
CA GLY A 230 3.73 -16.80 9.09
C GLY A 230 3.63 -15.34 9.52
N HIS A 231 4.04 -14.39 8.67
CA HIS A 231 3.90 -12.98 8.95
C HIS A 231 2.48 -12.50 8.71
N THR A 232 1.97 -11.69 9.62
CA THR A 232 0.66 -11.06 9.48
C THR A 232 0.82 -9.57 9.18
N PHE A 233 -0.20 -9.00 8.55
CA PHE A 233 -0.21 -7.57 8.26
C PHE A 233 -1.59 -6.96 8.45
N ILE A 234 -1.58 -5.66 8.65
CA ILE A 234 -2.74 -4.83 8.92
C ILE A 234 -3.07 -4.04 7.66
N ARG A 235 -4.35 -3.90 7.34
CA ARG A 235 -4.79 -3.06 6.23
C ARG A 235 -5.89 -2.10 6.66
N TYR A 236 -5.67 -0.82 6.41
CA TYR A 236 -6.65 0.24 6.57
C TYR A 236 -7.61 0.20 5.39
N GLN A 237 -8.85 -0.20 5.62
CA GLN A 237 -9.84 -0.35 4.55
C GLN A 237 -10.50 0.97 4.14
N GLY A 238 -10.40 2.01 4.97
CA GLY A 238 -11.08 3.28 4.77
C GLY A 238 -10.32 4.31 3.95
N VAL A 239 -9.07 4.03 3.59
CA VAL A 239 -8.20 4.94 2.85
C VAL A 239 -7.47 4.23 1.74
N CYS A 240 -7.18 4.95 0.66
CA CYS A 240 -6.36 4.49 -0.45
C CYS A 240 -5.49 5.63 -0.98
N CYS A 241 -4.48 5.30 -1.79
CA CYS A 241 -3.66 6.28 -2.47
C CYS A 241 -4.26 6.64 -3.82
N GLU A 242 -4.37 7.93 -4.12
CA GLU A 242 -4.52 8.39 -5.49
C GLU A 242 -3.13 8.43 -6.14
N HIS A 243 -2.95 7.66 -7.18
CA HIS A 243 -1.69 7.60 -7.92
C HIS A 243 -1.93 7.57 -9.42
N THR A 244 -0.92 7.98 -10.18
CA THR A 244 -1.01 7.96 -11.63
C THR A 244 -0.55 6.62 -12.18
N TYR A 245 -1.49 5.86 -12.68
CA TYR A 245 -1.20 4.59 -13.32
C TYR A 245 -0.70 4.76 -14.76
N ARG A 246 0.31 3.98 -15.16
CA ARG A 246 0.77 3.82 -16.57
C ARG A 246 1.28 5.08 -17.27
N ARG A 247 1.87 6.03 -16.55
CA ARG A 247 2.62 7.12 -17.20
C ARG A 247 4.00 6.66 -17.68
N PRO A 248 4.61 7.39 -18.63
CA PRO A 248 6.01 7.22 -18.97
C PRO A 248 6.90 7.25 -17.73
N GLY A 249 8.04 6.61 -17.77
CA GLY A 249 8.89 6.42 -16.59
C GLY A 249 8.57 5.14 -15.81
N GLY A 250 9.33 4.89 -14.76
CA GLY A 250 9.22 3.69 -13.95
C GLY A 250 9.45 2.41 -14.74
N GLN A 251 8.81 1.34 -14.35
CA GLN A 251 8.92 0.05 -15.04
C GLN A 251 8.44 0.10 -16.51
N ALA A 252 7.58 1.08 -16.87
CA ALA A 252 7.12 1.23 -18.24
C ALA A 252 8.25 1.64 -19.20
N THR A 253 9.24 2.39 -18.72
CA THR A 253 10.42 2.78 -19.53
C THR A 253 11.33 1.59 -19.85
N LEU A 254 11.38 0.61 -18.94
CA LEU A 254 12.17 -0.62 -19.16
C LEU A 254 11.50 -1.56 -20.18
N MET A 255 10.25 -1.32 -20.51
CA MET A 255 9.44 -2.15 -21.40
C MET A 255 8.68 -1.24 -22.38
N ASN A 256 9.35 -0.85 -23.44
CA ASN A 256 8.79 0.05 -24.47
C ASN A 256 7.54 -0.50 -25.18
N ASP A 257 7.15 -1.75 -24.91
CA ASP A 257 6.04 -2.44 -25.57
C ASP A 257 5.01 -2.89 -24.52
N VAL A 258 3.79 -2.36 -24.64
CA VAL A 258 2.67 -2.68 -23.75
C VAL A 258 2.29 -4.15 -23.81
N SER A 259 2.41 -4.79 -25.00
CA SER A 259 2.10 -6.21 -25.15
C SER A 259 3.11 -7.08 -24.41
N LYS A 260 4.39 -6.81 -24.56
CA LYS A 260 5.46 -7.51 -23.85
C LYS A 260 5.35 -7.35 -22.33
N ARG A 261 4.92 -6.17 -21.88
CA ARG A 261 4.65 -5.95 -20.45
C ARG A 261 3.52 -6.84 -19.94
N ARG A 262 2.40 -6.91 -20.68
CA ARG A 262 1.24 -7.76 -20.30
C ARG A 262 1.62 -9.24 -20.24
N ASP A 263 2.40 -9.71 -21.21
CA ASP A 263 2.86 -11.10 -21.24
C ASP A 263 3.73 -11.42 -20.02
N ARG A 264 4.66 -10.52 -19.70
CA ARG A 264 5.52 -10.67 -18.49
C ARG A 264 4.72 -10.59 -17.20
N GLU A 265 3.77 -9.66 -17.07
CA GLU A 265 2.85 -9.61 -15.92
C GLU A 265 2.06 -10.92 -15.79
N THR A 266 1.58 -11.46 -16.90
CA THR A 266 0.86 -12.75 -16.92
C THR A 266 1.77 -13.93 -16.54
N GLN A 267 2.99 -13.97 -17.03
CA GLN A 267 3.98 -14.98 -16.66
C GLN A 267 4.34 -14.87 -15.17
N ALA A 268 4.55 -13.66 -14.67
CA ALA A 268 4.86 -13.42 -13.28
C ALA A 268 3.74 -13.89 -12.34
N ILE A 269 2.47 -13.57 -12.64
CA ILE A 269 1.36 -14.01 -11.79
C ILE A 269 1.15 -15.52 -11.85
N LYS A 270 1.38 -16.17 -12.99
CA LYS A 270 1.36 -17.65 -13.11
C LYS A 270 2.47 -18.29 -12.28
N ALA A 271 3.68 -17.74 -12.33
CA ALA A 271 4.81 -18.20 -11.52
C ALA A 271 4.52 -18.04 -10.02
N CYS A 272 3.97 -16.88 -9.63
CA CYS A 272 3.57 -16.61 -8.25
C CYS A 272 2.48 -17.59 -7.78
N ALA A 273 1.46 -17.86 -8.60
CA ALA A 273 0.42 -18.83 -8.27
C ALA A 273 0.96 -20.28 -8.18
N LYS A 274 1.95 -20.63 -8.99
CA LYS A 274 2.66 -21.92 -8.87
C LYS A 274 3.48 -22.01 -7.59
N LYS A 275 4.14 -20.93 -7.19
CA LYS A 275 4.97 -20.85 -5.97
C LYS A 275 4.11 -20.85 -4.71
N TYR A 276 2.94 -20.21 -4.74
CA TYR A 276 2.02 -20.07 -3.61
C TYR A 276 0.60 -20.55 -3.94
N PRO A 277 0.40 -21.85 -4.26
CA PRO A 277 -0.85 -22.35 -4.85
C PRO A 277 -2.08 -22.25 -3.93
N THR A 278 -1.86 -22.20 -2.62
CA THR A 278 -2.93 -22.04 -1.62
C THR A 278 -3.31 -20.59 -1.38
N LEU A 279 -2.43 -19.63 -1.73
CA LEU A 279 -2.58 -18.22 -1.43
C LEU A 279 -2.93 -17.38 -2.67
N VAL A 280 -2.32 -17.70 -3.80
CA VAL A 280 -2.47 -16.94 -5.04
C VAL A 280 -3.20 -17.77 -6.07
N LYS A 281 -4.36 -17.31 -6.51
CA LYS A 281 -5.14 -17.90 -7.60
C LYS A 281 -5.19 -16.90 -8.74
N TRP A 282 -4.95 -17.37 -9.94
CA TRP A 282 -5.10 -16.55 -11.13
C TRP A 282 -6.10 -17.20 -12.10
N ARG A 283 -6.75 -16.39 -12.90
CA ARG A 283 -7.58 -16.84 -14.02
C ARG A 283 -7.49 -15.81 -15.14
N SER A 284 -7.50 -16.25 -16.38
CA SER A 284 -7.62 -15.35 -17.53
C SER A 284 -9.00 -14.67 -17.50
N LYS A 285 -9.01 -13.38 -17.85
CA LYS A 285 -10.27 -12.68 -18.13
C LYS A 285 -10.70 -12.92 -19.57
N PRO A 286 -12.00 -13.02 -19.89
CA PRO A 286 -12.47 -12.96 -21.26
C PRO A 286 -12.00 -11.67 -21.95
N LYS A 287 -11.63 -11.75 -23.24
CA LYS A 287 -11.08 -10.64 -24.03
C LYS A 287 -11.95 -9.37 -24.12
N ALA A 288 -13.22 -9.44 -23.73
CA ALA A 288 -14.17 -8.33 -23.86
C ALA A 288 -13.94 -7.13 -22.92
N SER A 289 -13.02 -7.21 -21.94
CA SER A 289 -12.72 -6.09 -21.03
C SER A 289 -11.33 -5.50 -21.28
N LEU A 290 -11.13 -4.88 -22.43
CA LEU A 290 -9.86 -4.28 -22.86
C LEU A 290 -9.33 -3.12 -21.98
N ARG A 291 -10.09 -2.66 -20.98
CA ARG A 291 -9.69 -1.53 -20.12
C ARG A 291 -8.95 -1.93 -18.85
N THR A 292 -8.89 -3.20 -18.52
CA THR A 292 -8.25 -3.70 -17.28
C THR A 292 -7.38 -4.92 -17.57
N MET A 293 -6.48 -5.26 -16.66
CA MET A 293 -5.57 -6.40 -16.73
C MET A 293 -6.25 -7.65 -17.33
N GLU A 294 -5.57 -8.33 -18.25
CA GLU A 294 -6.08 -9.55 -18.91
C GLU A 294 -6.22 -10.75 -17.97
N TYR A 295 -5.74 -10.61 -16.75
CA TYR A 295 -5.83 -11.63 -15.70
C TYR A 295 -6.48 -11.05 -14.46
N GLN A 296 -7.07 -11.92 -13.68
CA GLN A 296 -7.55 -11.64 -12.34
C GLN A 296 -6.82 -12.59 -11.39
N PHE A 297 -6.23 -12.07 -10.36
CA PHE A 297 -5.68 -12.84 -9.25
C PHE A 297 -6.46 -12.57 -7.98
N THR A 298 -6.42 -13.53 -7.07
CA THR A 298 -7.01 -13.42 -5.75
C THR A 298 -6.00 -13.93 -4.76
N ILE A 299 -5.70 -13.13 -3.75
CA ILE A 299 -4.93 -13.58 -2.60
C ILE A 299 -5.94 -14.02 -1.55
N THR A 300 -5.93 -15.31 -1.23
CA THR A 300 -6.80 -15.90 -0.21
C THR A 300 -5.96 -16.79 0.69
N GLY A 301 -6.27 -16.81 1.95
CA GLY A 301 -5.64 -17.72 2.91
C GLY A 301 -6.56 -17.98 4.08
N PRO A 302 -6.25 -19.01 4.88
CA PRO A 302 -6.95 -19.22 6.13
C PRO A 302 -6.87 -17.94 6.96
N ALA A 303 -7.95 -17.63 7.67
CA ALA A 303 -7.87 -16.56 8.68
C ALA A 303 -6.73 -16.91 9.63
N PRO A 304 -5.88 -15.93 9.99
CA PRO A 304 -4.83 -16.21 10.96
C PRO A 304 -5.47 -16.77 12.22
N LEU A 305 -4.97 -17.91 12.66
CA LEU A 305 -5.40 -18.53 13.89
C LEU A 305 -5.17 -17.53 15.04
N VAL A 306 -6.29 -17.11 15.60
CA VAL A 306 -6.43 -16.52 16.93
C VAL A 306 -5.58 -15.28 17.22
N MET A 307 -6.22 -14.13 17.19
CA MET A 307 -5.78 -13.01 18.02
C MET A 307 -5.88 -13.44 19.49
N ARG A 308 -4.75 -13.75 20.12
CA ARG A 308 -4.70 -13.86 21.58
C ARG A 308 -5.23 -12.55 22.17
N LYS A 309 -6.13 -12.64 23.13
CA LYS A 309 -6.66 -11.50 23.88
C LYS A 309 -5.51 -10.61 24.31
N PHE A 310 -5.42 -9.41 23.74
CA PHE A 310 -4.54 -8.39 24.27
C PHE A 310 -5.13 -7.90 25.60
N ARG A 311 -4.30 -7.81 26.61
CA ARG A 311 -4.71 -7.39 27.97
C ARG A 311 -5.21 -5.95 28.07
N THR A 312 -5.20 -5.19 26.98
CA THR A 312 -5.61 -3.79 26.97
C THR A 312 -6.48 -3.54 25.72
N GLY A 313 -7.78 -3.58 25.91
CA GLY A 313 -8.77 -3.17 24.91
C GLY A 313 -9.29 -4.31 24.04
N THR A 314 -10.57 -4.56 24.13
CA THR A 314 -11.29 -5.58 23.37
C THR A 314 -11.37 -5.20 21.89
N VAL A 315 -10.49 -5.76 21.06
CA VAL A 315 -10.78 -5.88 19.63
C VAL A 315 -11.75 -7.04 19.49
N ARG A 316 -13.02 -6.77 19.19
CA ARG A 316 -14.00 -7.82 18.93
C ARG A 316 -13.57 -8.63 17.73
N GLU A 317 -13.39 -9.94 17.90
CA GLU A 317 -13.30 -10.89 16.82
C GLU A 317 -14.63 -10.92 16.08
N TYR A 318 -14.63 -10.49 14.83
CA TYR A 318 -15.72 -10.83 13.93
C TYR A 318 -15.43 -12.20 13.33
N SER A 319 -16.24 -13.21 13.67
CA SER A 319 -16.14 -14.52 13.08
C SER A 319 -16.40 -14.43 11.57
N LEU A 320 -15.66 -15.20 10.79
CA LEU A 320 -15.77 -15.27 9.32
C LEU A 320 -17.14 -15.75 8.80
N THR A 321 -18.00 -16.25 9.65
CA THR A 321 -19.32 -16.77 9.31
C THR A 321 -20.35 -15.67 8.98
N GLU A 322 -20.11 -14.41 9.33
CA GLU A 322 -21.06 -13.31 9.13
C GLU A 322 -20.79 -12.39 7.92
N GLN A 323 -19.71 -12.61 7.17
CA GLN A 323 -19.52 -11.82 5.95
C GLN A 323 -20.41 -12.38 4.82
N SER A 324 -21.59 -11.79 4.70
CA SER A 324 -22.38 -11.98 3.49
C SER A 324 -21.52 -11.71 2.25
N THR A 325 -21.42 -12.69 1.36
CA THR A 325 -20.80 -12.50 0.05
C THR A 325 -21.42 -11.29 -0.64
N SER A 326 -20.72 -10.65 -1.59
CA SER A 326 -21.30 -9.55 -2.37
C SER A 326 -22.63 -9.94 -3.02
N ALA A 327 -22.81 -11.22 -3.36
CA ALA A 327 -24.06 -11.79 -3.84
C ALA A 327 -25.18 -11.74 -2.79
N GLN A 328 -24.88 -12.02 -1.53
CA GLN A 328 -25.86 -11.92 -0.43
C GLN A 328 -26.23 -10.46 -0.11
N ARG A 329 -25.27 -9.53 -0.23
CA ARG A 329 -25.57 -8.08 -0.12
C ARG A 329 -26.48 -7.60 -1.24
N MET A 330 -26.19 -7.99 -2.49
CA MET A 330 -27.03 -7.68 -3.64
C MET A 330 -28.42 -8.30 -3.53
N ALA A 331 -28.53 -9.55 -3.03
CA ALA A 331 -29.83 -10.19 -2.79
C ALA A 331 -30.64 -9.47 -1.69
N ARG A 332 -30.00 -8.98 -0.62
CA ARG A 332 -30.66 -8.16 0.42
C ARG A 332 -31.11 -6.80 -0.13
N MET A 333 -30.30 -6.13 -0.97
CA MET A 333 -30.71 -4.89 -1.63
C MET A 333 -31.93 -5.10 -2.53
N ARG A 334 -31.93 -6.12 -3.40
CA ARG A 334 -33.05 -6.47 -4.29
C ARG A 334 -34.34 -6.82 -3.51
N ARG A 335 -34.22 -7.44 -2.33
CA ARG A 335 -35.41 -7.69 -1.45
C ARG A 335 -35.93 -6.43 -0.78
N ARG A 336 -35.07 -5.47 -0.44
CA ARG A 336 -35.48 -4.16 0.09
C ARG A 336 -36.20 -3.33 -0.95
N ASP A 337 -35.72 -3.33 -2.19
CA ASP A 337 -36.36 -2.59 -3.29
C ASP A 337 -37.72 -3.18 -3.68
N LYS A 338 -37.90 -4.52 -3.58
CA LYS A 338 -39.22 -5.16 -3.78
C LYS A 338 -40.25 -4.92 -2.66
N ARG A 339 -39.79 -4.49 -1.47
CA ARG A 339 -40.71 -4.13 -0.36
C ARG A 339 -41.08 -2.65 -0.34
N ARG A 340 -40.47 -1.84 -1.20
CA ARG A 340 -40.76 -0.41 -1.35
C ARG A 340 -41.61 -0.08 -2.59
N LYS A 341 -41.93 -1.09 -3.40
CA LYS A 341 -42.95 -1.06 -4.43
C LYS A 341 -44.21 -1.80 -3.94
#